data_bff85f1bd72cc9c8428db8b64d6498be
#
_entry.id   bff85f1bd72cc9c8428db8b64d6498be
#
_cell.length_a   1.000
_cell.length_b   1.000
_cell.length_c   1.000
_cell.angle_alpha   90.00
_cell.angle_beta   90.00
_cell.angle_gamma   90.00
#
_symmetry.space_group_name_H-M   'P 1'
#
loop_
_entity.id
_entity.type
_entity.pdbx_description
1 polymer ?
#
loop_
_entity_poly.entity_id
_entity_poly.type
_entity_poly.pdbx_seq_one_letter_code
_entity_poly.pdbx_strand_id
1 'polypeptide(L)'
;METELPRTAFLRVSKLRPWLVPGLLRAARLVVLGVLLALFYAWGAPRFYPAGAAAGFWHGTLHGALMPMALPALLAGRDVPIYAERNTGRPYKLGYIAGINACGFVVFGMLFLQPRGSRNSQG
;
A
#
# COMPACT_ATOMS: atom_id res chain seq x y z
N MET A 1 24.41 -14.72 48.09
CA MET A 1 24.00 -15.68 47.06
C MET A 1 23.74 -14.87 45.79
N GLU A 2 24.84 -14.56 45.08
CA GLU A 2 24.77 -13.75 43.83
C GLU A 2 24.32 -14.67 42.73
N THR A 3 23.13 -14.39 42.18
CA THR A 3 22.61 -15.04 40.97
C THR A 3 23.36 -14.51 39.76
N GLU A 4 24.45 -15.16 39.40
CA GLU A 4 25.14 -14.94 38.15
C GLU A 4 24.19 -15.24 36.99
N LEU A 5 23.64 -14.18 36.37
CA LEU A 5 22.90 -14.30 35.10
C LEU A 5 23.86 -14.87 34.03
N PRO A 6 23.49 -15.94 33.33
CA PRO A 6 24.40 -16.59 32.41
C PRO A 6 24.81 -15.63 31.30
N ARG A 7 26.11 -15.41 31.11
CA ARG A 7 26.74 -14.55 30.08
C ARG A 7 26.21 -14.83 28.67
N THR A 8 25.69 -16.03 28.45
CA THR A 8 25.06 -16.45 27.18
C THR A 8 23.74 -15.72 26.86
N ALA A 9 22.98 -15.28 27.88
CA ALA A 9 21.76 -14.52 27.70
C ALA A 9 22.05 -13.10 27.17
N PHE A 10 23.10 -12.46 27.69
CA PHE A 10 23.54 -11.12 27.29
C PHE A 10 24.01 -11.09 25.83
N LEU A 11 24.75 -12.12 25.39
CA LEU A 11 25.24 -12.24 24.02
C LEU A 11 24.10 -12.51 23.01
N ARG A 12 23.03 -13.17 23.43
CA ARG A 12 21.85 -13.43 22.60
C ARG A 12 21.04 -12.17 22.33
N VAL A 13 20.91 -11.30 23.31
CA VAL A 13 20.20 -10.01 23.18
C VAL A 13 20.98 -9.04 22.30
N SER A 14 22.32 -9.02 22.38
CA SER A 14 23.16 -8.15 21.56
C SER A 14 23.14 -8.50 20.07
N LYS A 15 22.94 -9.77 19.72
CA LYS A 15 22.81 -10.22 18.31
C LYS A 15 21.46 -9.91 17.67
N LEU A 16 20.39 -9.75 18.46
CA LEU A 16 19.05 -9.42 17.95
C LEU A 16 18.87 -7.92 17.67
N ARG A 17 19.64 -7.06 18.34
CA ARG A 17 19.54 -5.61 18.25
C ARG A 17 19.76 -5.02 16.84
N PRO A 18 20.74 -5.48 16.02
CA PRO A 18 20.98 -4.90 14.70
C PRO A 18 19.87 -5.20 13.68
N TRP A 19 19.04 -6.22 13.91
CA TRP A 19 17.93 -6.59 13.00
C TRP A 19 16.60 -5.96 13.41
N LEU A 20 16.40 -5.71 14.69
CA LEU A 20 15.14 -5.17 15.22
C LEU A 20 14.92 -3.71 14.79
N VAL A 21 15.95 -2.87 14.83
CA VAL A 21 15.84 -1.45 14.47
C VAL A 21 15.44 -1.24 13.01
N PRO A 22 16.11 -1.86 12.00
CA PRO A 22 15.68 -1.70 10.62
C PRO A 22 14.32 -2.33 10.34
N GLY A 23 13.97 -3.43 11.03
CA GLY A 23 12.64 -4.03 10.94
C GLY A 23 11.54 -3.10 11.46
N LEU A 24 11.75 -2.50 12.62
CA LEU A 24 10.82 -1.54 13.23
C LEU A 24 10.66 -0.27 12.36
N LEU A 25 11.76 0.25 11.82
CA LEU A 25 11.70 1.40 10.92
C LEU A 25 10.94 1.09 9.62
N ARG A 26 11.11 -0.11 9.06
CA ARG A 26 10.33 -0.54 7.90
C ARG A 26 8.85 -0.66 8.22
N ALA A 27 8.51 -1.28 9.35
CA ALA A 27 7.13 -1.39 9.81
C ALA A 27 6.51 0.00 10.04
N ALA A 28 7.22 0.91 10.70
CA ALA A 28 6.76 2.28 10.93
C ALA A 28 6.50 3.02 9.59
N ARG A 29 7.40 2.88 8.61
CA ARG A 29 7.21 3.48 7.26
C ARG A 29 5.97 2.92 6.56
N LEU A 30 5.74 1.61 6.65
CA LEU A 30 4.54 0.99 6.07
C LEU A 30 3.26 1.48 6.75
N VAL A 31 3.26 1.62 8.07
CA VAL A 31 2.13 2.17 8.82
C VAL A 31 1.86 3.62 8.42
N VAL A 32 2.89 4.46 8.36
CA VAL A 32 2.76 5.87 7.92
C VAL A 32 2.21 5.95 6.50
N LEU A 33 2.76 5.14 5.57
CA LEU A 33 2.26 5.08 4.20
C LEU A 33 0.80 4.65 4.15
N GLY A 34 0.43 3.62 4.90
CA GLY A 34 -0.96 3.14 4.99
C GLY A 34 -1.92 4.22 5.51
N VAL A 35 -1.51 4.97 6.54
CA VAL A 35 -2.30 6.09 7.08
C VAL A 35 -2.45 7.21 6.03
N LEU A 36 -1.36 7.59 5.35
CA LEU A 36 -1.41 8.61 4.29
C LEU A 36 -2.34 8.20 3.14
N LEU A 37 -2.27 6.94 2.70
CA LEU A 37 -3.16 6.41 1.66
C LEU A 37 -4.63 6.42 2.12
N ALA A 38 -4.90 6.03 3.36
CA ALA A 38 -6.25 6.05 3.93
C ALA A 38 -6.82 7.48 4.03
N LEU A 39 -6.00 8.45 4.44
CA LEU A 39 -6.39 9.86 4.50
C LEU A 39 -6.64 10.44 3.09
N PHE A 40 -5.74 10.14 2.14
CA PHE A 40 -5.92 10.53 0.75
C PHE A 40 -7.21 9.95 0.16
N TYR A 41 -7.47 8.67 0.42
CA TYR A 41 -8.70 8.03 -0.02
C TYR A 41 -9.95 8.66 0.63
N ALA A 42 -9.95 8.88 1.93
CA ALA A 42 -11.06 9.52 2.63
C ALA A 42 -11.36 10.93 2.11
N TRP A 43 -10.31 11.69 1.74
CA TRP A 43 -10.46 13.01 1.13
C TRP A 43 -10.98 12.94 -0.31
N GLY A 44 -10.52 11.94 -1.10
CA GLY A 44 -10.84 11.78 -2.52
C GLY A 44 -12.17 11.09 -2.79
N ALA A 45 -12.56 10.10 -1.95
CA ALA A 45 -13.71 9.26 -2.19
C ALA A 45 -15.01 10.03 -2.49
N PRO A 46 -15.40 11.08 -1.75
CA PRO A 46 -16.62 11.83 -2.06
C PRO A 46 -16.59 12.54 -3.42
N ARG A 47 -15.39 12.81 -3.94
CA ARG A 47 -15.21 13.47 -5.25
C ARG A 47 -15.25 12.48 -6.40
N PHE A 48 -14.77 11.28 -6.18
CA PHE A 48 -14.65 10.24 -7.21
C PHE A 48 -15.86 9.31 -7.28
N TYR A 49 -16.69 9.29 -6.21
CA TYR A 49 -17.93 8.54 -6.15
C TYR A 49 -19.16 9.47 -6.04
N PRO A 50 -19.45 10.30 -7.07
CA PRO A 50 -20.59 11.21 -7.03
C PRO A 50 -21.90 10.42 -7.00
N ALA A 51 -22.80 10.79 -6.09
CA ALA A 51 -24.11 10.18 -5.90
C ALA A 51 -25.10 10.65 -6.96
N GLY A 52 -25.04 10.25 -8.18
CA GLY A 52 -26.07 10.68 -9.13
C GLY A 52 -25.87 10.26 -10.58
N ALA A 53 -24.67 10.29 -11.10
CA ALA A 53 -24.36 9.87 -12.46
C ALA A 53 -23.97 8.38 -12.51
N ALA A 54 -24.42 7.68 -13.56
CA ALA A 54 -23.97 6.30 -13.79
C ALA A 54 -22.49 6.30 -14.16
N ALA A 55 -21.68 5.60 -13.38
CA ALA A 55 -20.24 5.49 -13.59
C ALA A 55 -19.93 4.64 -14.83
N GLY A 56 -19.28 5.25 -15.84
CA GLY A 56 -18.87 4.58 -17.07
C GLY A 56 -17.45 4.00 -16.99
N PHE A 57 -16.87 3.67 -18.13
CA PHE A 57 -15.54 3.07 -18.27
C PHE A 57 -14.44 3.86 -17.54
N TRP A 58 -14.36 5.16 -17.75
CA TRP A 58 -13.32 6.01 -17.13
C TRP A 58 -13.44 6.10 -15.62
N HIS A 59 -14.68 6.19 -15.11
CA HIS A 59 -14.91 6.12 -13.66
C HIS A 59 -14.52 4.74 -13.11
N GLY A 60 -14.82 3.66 -13.85
CA GLY A 60 -14.38 2.33 -13.52
C GLY A 60 -12.87 2.23 -13.40
N THR A 61 -12.13 2.75 -14.40
CA THR A 61 -10.66 2.77 -14.39
C THR A 61 -10.10 3.53 -13.20
N LEU A 62 -10.65 4.70 -12.90
CA LEU A 62 -10.25 5.49 -11.73
C LEU A 62 -10.54 4.76 -10.41
N HIS A 63 -11.75 4.19 -10.26
CA HIS A 63 -12.12 3.44 -9.07
C HIS A 63 -11.26 2.19 -8.88
N GLY A 64 -10.95 1.47 -9.97
CA GLY A 64 -10.04 0.34 -9.95
C GLY A 64 -8.61 0.72 -9.54
N ALA A 65 -8.09 1.84 -10.03
CA ALA A 65 -6.77 2.35 -9.65
C ALA A 65 -6.71 2.83 -8.19
N LEU A 66 -7.81 3.34 -7.65
CA LEU A 66 -7.92 3.79 -6.26
C LEU A 66 -8.21 2.65 -5.26
N MET A 67 -8.72 1.51 -5.74
CA MET A 67 -9.09 0.38 -4.89
C MET A 67 -7.97 -0.07 -3.93
N PRO A 68 -6.71 -0.22 -4.35
CA PRO A 68 -5.63 -0.60 -3.43
C PRO A 68 -5.40 0.42 -2.31
N MET A 69 -5.73 1.71 -2.54
CA MET A 69 -5.58 2.77 -1.52
C MET A 69 -6.67 2.69 -0.45
N ALA A 70 -7.81 2.05 -0.74
CA ALA A 70 -8.88 1.78 0.23
C ALA A 70 -8.50 0.67 1.23
N LEU A 71 -7.53 -0.19 0.87
CA LEU A 71 -7.17 -1.36 1.67
C LEU A 71 -6.82 -1.05 3.13
N PRO A 72 -6.00 -0.02 3.46
CA PRO A 72 -5.69 0.30 4.85
C PRO A 72 -6.93 0.71 5.66
N ALA A 73 -7.89 1.41 5.04
CA ALA A 73 -9.14 1.80 5.70
C ALA A 73 -10.04 0.59 5.96
N LEU A 74 -10.13 -0.34 5.00
CA LEU A 74 -10.89 -1.58 5.14
C LEU A 74 -10.29 -2.49 6.22
N LEU A 75 -8.97 -2.63 6.29
CA LEU A 75 -8.27 -3.39 7.32
C LEU A 75 -8.47 -2.78 8.72
N ALA A 76 -8.66 -1.46 8.80
CA ALA A 76 -9.01 -0.75 10.04
C ALA A 76 -10.50 -0.87 10.41
N GLY A 77 -11.29 -1.69 9.69
CA GLY A 77 -12.71 -1.91 9.93
C GLY A 77 -13.63 -0.76 9.47
N ARG A 78 -13.13 0.14 8.62
CA ARG A 78 -13.94 1.20 8.01
C ARG A 78 -14.54 0.70 6.71
N ASP A 79 -15.86 0.82 6.59
CA ASP A 79 -16.57 0.57 5.34
C ASP A 79 -16.40 1.79 4.42
N VAL A 80 -15.70 1.60 3.31
CA VAL A 80 -15.44 2.65 2.32
C VAL A 80 -15.85 2.18 0.93
N PRO A 81 -16.47 3.04 0.10
CA PRO A 81 -16.93 2.68 -1.22
C PRO A 81 -15.73 2.36 -2.13
N ILE A 82 -15.64 1.14 -2.61
CA ILE A 82 -14.62 0.68 -3.57
C ILE A 82 -15.19 0.45 -4.97
N TYR A 83 -16.51 0.46 -5.08
CA TYR A 83 -17.25 0.15 -6.31
C TYR A 83 -18.46 1.08 -6.41
N ALA A 84 -18.75 1.59 -7.62
CA ALA A 84 -19.92 2.43 -7.80
C ALA A 84 -21.20 1.59 -7.87
N GLU A 85 -22.14 1.83 -6.97
CA GLU A 85 -23.46 1.16 -6.95
C GLU A 85 -24.22 1.41 -8.26
N ARG A 86 -24.20 2.67 -8.75
CA ARG A 86 -24.77 3.07 -10.02
C ARG A 86 -23.68 3.07 -11.11
N ASN A 87 -23.68 2.06 -11.96
CA ASN A 87 -22.69 1.94 -13.02
C ASN A 87 -23.35 1.48 -14.35
N THR A 88 -22.64 1.68 -15.45
CA THR A 88 -23.08 1.33 -16.81
C THR A 88 -22.93 -0.17 -17.13
N GLY A 89 -22.68 -1.02 -16.14
CA GLY A 89 -22.52 -2.47 -16.30
C GLY A 89 -21.16 -2.87 -16.89
N ARG A 90 -21.15 -3.52 -18.06
CA ARG A 90 -19.92 -4.06 -18.67
C ARG A 90 -18.81 -3.02 -18.91
N PRO A 91 -19.07 -1.83 -19.47
CA PRO A 91 -18.02 -0.83 -19.65
C PRO A 91 -17.35 -0.42 -18.36
N TYR A 92 -18.13 -0.20 -17.29
CA TYR A 92 -17.59 0.13 -15.97
C TYR A 92 -16.69 -0.99 -15.44
N LYS A 93 -17.14 -2.26 -15.50
CA LYS A 93 -16.40 -3.43 -15.02
C LYS A 93 -15.07 -3.60 -15.75
N LEU A 94 -15.05 -3.41 -17.07
CA LEU A 94 -13.84 -3.46 -17.88
C LEU A 94 -12.86 -2.34 -17.48
N GLY A 95 -13.36 -1.13 -17.28
CA GLY A 95 -12.56 -0.03 -16.76
C GLY A 95 -11.98 -0.35 -15.37
N TYR A 96 -12.80 -0.87 -14.47
CA TYR A 96 -12.39 -1.23 -13.12
C TYR A 96 -11.23 -2.25 -13.10
N ILE A 97 -11.35 -3.31 -13.90
CA ILE A 97 -10.29 -4.31 -14.08
C ILE A 97 -9.02 -3.67 -14.68
N ALA A 98 -9.17 -2.83 -15.70
CA ALA A 98 -8.05 -2.12 -16.30
C ALA A 98 -7.35 -1.20 -15.31
N GLY A 99 -8.08 -0.50 -14.45
CA GLY A 99 -7.54 0.36 -13.39
C GLY A 99 -6.72 -0.40 -12.35
N ILE A 100 -7.23 -1.52 -11.85
CA ILE A 100 -6.51 -2.39 -10.92
C ILE A 100 -5.19 -2.88 -11.54
N ASN A 101 -5.24 -3.38 -12.77
CA ASN A 101 -4.06 -3.89 -13.46
C ASN A 101 -3.03 -2.79 -13.73
N ALA A 102 -3.46 -1.61 -14.18
CA ALA A 102 -2.58 -0.47 -14.40
C ALA A 102 -1.87 -0.04 -13.10
N CYS A 103 -2.59 0.06 -11.98
CA CYS A 103 -2.01 0.34 -10.68
C CYS A 103 -0.99 -0.74 -10.28
N GLY A 104 -1.34 -2.02 -10.47
CA GLY A 104 -0.45 -3.15 -10.22
C GLY A 104 0.85 -3.07 -11.03
N PHE A 105 0.77 -2.77 -12.33
CA PHE A 105 1.93 -2.60 -13.20
C PHE A 105 2.84 -1.44 -12.77
N VAL A 106 2.26 -0.29 -12.37
CA VAL A 106 3.03 0.86 -11.87
C VAL A 106 3.76 0.50 -10.59
N VAL A 107 3.07 -0.09 -9.61
CA VAL A 107 3.66 -0.48 -8.32
C VAL A 107 4.75 -1.53 -8.53
N PHE A 108 4.47 -2.56 -9.34
CA PHE A 108 5.44 -3.61 -9.65
C PHE A 108 6.65 -3.05 -10.39
N GLY A 109 6.42 -2.17 -11.38
CA GLY A 109 7.48 -1.50 -12.11
C GLY A 109 8.38 -0.66 -11.21
N MET A 110 7.81 0.11 -10.27
CA MET A 110 8.58 0.88 -9.29
C MET A 110 9.42 0.00 -8.36
N LEU A 111 8.91 -1.18 -7.98
CA LEU A 111 9.61 -2.09 -7.08
C LEU A 111 10.73 -2.88 -7.77
N PHE A 112 10.53 -3.27 -9.03
CA PHE A 112 11.43 -4.20 -9.73
C PHE A 112 12.29 -3.55 -10.82
N LEU A 113 11.87 -2.40 -11.38
CA LEU A 113 12.63 -1.64 -12.37
C LEU A 113 13.49 -0.55 -11.72
N GLN A 114 14.08 -0.80 -10.54
CA GLN A 114 15.10 0.11 -10.03
C GLN A 114 16.24 0.16 -11.06
N PRO A 115 16.63 1.36 -11.53
CA PRO A 115 17.79 1.49 -12.38
C PRO A 115 18.97 0.91 -11.61
N ARG A 116 19.56 -0.17 -12.14
CA ARG A 116 20.83 -0.69 -11.65
C ARG A 116 21.81 0.48 -11.75
N GLY A 117 22.12 1.08 -10.58
CA GLY A 117 23.15 2.10 -10.49
C GLY A 117 24.37 1.59 -11.24
N SER A 118 24.82 2.36 -12.21
CA SER A 118 26.06 2.18 -12.93
C SER A 118 27.13 1.84 -11.89
N ARG A 119 27.59 0.58 -11.86
CA ARG A 119 28.86 0.26 -11.23
C ARG A 119 29.89 1.00 -12.05
N ASN A 120 30.31 2.16 -11.56
CA ASN A 120 31.51 2.79 -12.04
C ASN A 120 32.64 1.74 -11.98
N SER A 121 33.02 1.24 -13.15
CA SER A 121 34.31 0.60 -13.37
C SER A 121 35.37 1.67 -13.13
N GLN A 122 35.83 1.80 -11.90
CA GLN A 122 37.14 2.39 -11.67
C GLN A 122 38.15 1.24 -11.85
N GLY A 123 38.68 1.18 -13.06
CA GLY A 123 39.94 0.53 -13.35
C GLY A 123 41.11 1.38 -12.90
#